data_f2bb782ea3f126c76abd0d1da6726d5a
#
_entry.id   f2bb782ea3f126c76abd0d1da6726d5a
#
_cell.length_a   1.000
_cell.length_b   1.000
_cell.length_c   1.000
_cell.angle_alpha   90.00
_cell.angle_beta   90.00
_cell.angle_gamma   90.00
#
_symmetry.space_group_name_H-M   'P 1'
#
loop_
_entity.id
_entity.type
_entity.pdbx_description
1 polymer ?
#
loop_
_entity_poly.entity_id
_entity_poly.type
_entity_poly.pdbx_seq_one_letter_code
_entity_poly.pdbx_strand_id
1 'polypeptide(L)'
;VGPDGKTHQCVDYIGLSRSLYNFKAIVPCDPNQMDRVVRYIASLKGNFLVATGRNRWPVISGKDGKPHYGEGYLFDYGKMDVLRDGTDGAIITYGGTVSRAIEISENLKAKGVFMAVVNMPCVNVIDEDVMTKILGLSYIVTYEDHNVYTGIAPVITSYLLKKRYRGKLESFGTKDYGASGDTDDVYRIEGLDVESMVGALLKMVEKL
;
A
#
# COMPACT_ATOMS: atom_id res chain seq x y z
N VAL A 1 -2.15 -12.18 1.59
CA VAL A 1 -1.84 -13.60 1.29
C VAL A 1 -2.26 -14.50 2.43
N GLY A 2 -2.61 -15.74 2.13
CA GLY A 2 -2.99 -16.77 3.10
C GLY A 2 -1.89 -17.84 3.22
N PRO A 3 -2.08 -18.87 4.07
CA PRO A 3 -1.06 -19.87 4.36
C PRO A 3 -0.84 -20.90 3.25
N ASP A 4 -1.65 -20.91 2.22
CA ASP A 4 -1.76 -22.03 1.26
C ASP A 4 -0.57 -22.11 0.25
N GLY A 5 0.28 -21.11 0.19
CA GLY A 5 1.41 -21.06 -0.72
C GLY A 5 1.05 -20.66 -2.15
N LYS A 6 2.02 -20.82 -3.05
CA LYS A 6 2.00 -20.30 -4.43
C LYS A 6 0.81 -20.74 -5.29
N THR A 7 0.18 -21.88 -4.97
CA THR A 7 -0.98 -22.36 -5.73
C THR A 7 -2.27 -21.59 -5.44
N HIS A 8 -2.29 -20.80 -4.35
CA HIS A 8 -3.46 -20.03 -3.89
C HIS A 8 -3.14 -18.56 -3.63
N GLN A 9 -1.93 -18.11 -3.94
CA GLN A 9 -1.50 -16.72 -3.78
C GLN A 9 -1.37 -16.09 -5.16
N CYS A 10 -2.27 -15.15 -5.49
CA CYS A 10 -2.16 -14.37 -6.71
C CYS A 10 -1.39 -13.08 -6.42
N VAL A 11 -0.17 -13.01 -6.90
CA VAL A 11 0.73 -11.86 -6.70
C VAL A 11 0.88 -10.99 -7.96
N ASP A 12 0.07 -11.23 -8.99
CA ASP A 12 0.16 -10.55 -10.30
C ASP A 12 -1.14 -9.91 -10.78
N TYR A 13 -2.22 -9.97 -9.98
CA TYR A 13 -3.55 -9.50 -10.37
C TYR A 13 -3.60 -8.01 -10.73
N ILE A 14 -2.75 -7.18 -10.13
CA ILE A 14 -2.65 -5.75 -10.45
C ILE A 14 -2.08 -5.57 -11.86
N GLY A 15 -0.98 -6.24 -12.16
CA GLY A 15 -0.36 -6.19 -13.49
C GLY A 15 -1.31 -6.65 -14.58
N LEU A 16 -2.01 -7.76 -14.36
CA LEU A 16 -3.02 -8.29 -15.29
C LEU A 16 -4.16 -7.29 -15.49
N SER A 17 -4.71 -6.73 -14.42
CA SER A 17 -5.81 -5.76 -14.52
C SER A 17 -5.40 -4.46 -15.23
N ARG A 18 -4.16 -4.01 -15.06
CA ARG A 18 -3.62 -2.83 -15.75
C ARG A 18 -3.44 -3.01 -17.24
N SER A 19 -3.31 -4.24 -17.72
CA SER A 19 -3.21 -4.55 -19.16
C SER A 19 -4.55 -4.41 -19.88
N LEU A 20 -5.65 -4.30 -19.15
CA LEU A 20 -6.98 -4.22 -19.70
C LEU A 20 -7.51 -2.78 -19.71
N TYR A 21 -7.94 -2.30 -20.87
CA TYR A 21 -8.60 -1.00 -20.97
C TYR A 21 -9.94 -1.00 -20.21
N ASN A 22 -10.26 0.14 -19.59
CA ASN A 22 -11.51 0.33 -18.83
C ASN A 22 -11.71 -0.65 -17.68
N PHE A 23 -10.60 -1.19 -17.13
CA PHE A 23 -10.62 -2.09 -15.99
C PHE A 23 -10.11 -1.35 -14.75
N LYS A 24 -10.90 -1.35 -13.69
CA LYS A 24 -10.60 -0.64 -12.43
C LYS A 24 -10.26 -1.66 -11.35
N ALA A 25 -9.03 -1.60 -10.83
CA ALA A 25 -8.62 -2.44 -9.72
C ALA A 25 -8.61 -1.64 -8.42
N ILE A 26 -9.28 -2.16 -7.42
CA ILE A 26 -9.44 -1.55 -6.09
C ILE A 26 -9.05 -2.59 -5.05
N VAL A 27 -8.18 -2.23 -4.12
CA VAL A 27 -7.70 -3.09 -3.03
C VAL A 27 -7.91 -2.37 -1.71
N PRO A 28 -9.10 -2.51 -1.10
CA PRO A 28 -9.41 -1.90 0.19
C PRO A 28 -8.48 -2.42 1.28
N CYS A 29 -8.18 -1.61 2.29
CA CYS A 29 -7.23 -1.97 3.33
C CYS A 29 -7.88 -2.49 4.63
N ASP A 30 -9.17 -2.31 4.80
CA ASP A 30 -9.91 -2.80 5.95
C ASP A 30 -11.39 -3.12 5.62
N PRO A 31 -12.13 -3.79 6.53
CA PRO A 31 -13.53 -4.15 6.29
C PRO A 31 -14.45 -2.95 6.05
N ASN A 32 -14.19 -1.81 6.70
CA ASN A 32 -15.00 -0.61 6.54
C ASN A 32 -14.78 0.03 5.17
N GLN A 33 -13.53 0.14 4.72
CA GLN A 33 -13.24 0.63 3.37
C GLN A 33 -13.83 -0.31 2.32
N MET A 34 -13.79 -1.63 2.55
CA MET A 34 -14.42 -2.62 1.66
C MET A 34 -15.93 -2.35 1.51
N ASP A 35 -16.66 -2.13 2.62
CA ASP A 35 -18.10 -1.78 2.57
C ASP A 35 -18.34 -0.52 1.73
N ARG A 36 -17.51 0.53 1.90
CA ARG A 36 -17.64 1.78 1.14
C ARG A 36 -17.35 1.58 -0.34
N VAL A 37 -16.34 0.78 -0.67
CA VAL A 37 -16.00 0.42 -2.05
C VAL A 37 -17.15 -0.34 -2.71
N VAL A 38 -17.70 -1.36 -2.05
CA VAL A 38 -18.80 -2.17 -2.61
C VAL A 38 -20.04 -1.30 -2.85
N ARG A 39 -20.40 -0.42 -1.93
CA ARG A 39 -21.53 0.53 -2.11
C ARG A 39 -21.27 1.49 -3.27
N TYR A 40 -20.04 1.98 -3.41
CA TYR A 40 -19.67 2.88 -4.50
C TYR A 40 -19.80 2.19 -5.86
N ILE A 41 -19.22 1.01 -6.04
CA ILE A 41 -19.23 0.32 -7.34
C ILE A 41 -20.60 -0.25 -7.71
N ALA A 42 -21.43 -0.60 -6.71
CA ALA A 42 -22.78 -1.14 -6.95
C ALA A 42 -23.70 -0.16 -7.71
N SER A 43 -23.42 1.14 -7.65
CA SER A 43 -24.17 2.18 -8.36
C SER A 43 -23.59 2.50 -9.75
N LEU A 44 -22.49 1.89 -10.14
CA LEU A 44 -21.75 2.23 -11.36
C LEU A 44 -21.79 1.12 -12.40
N LYS A 45 -21.70 1.52 -13.66
CA LYS A 45 -21.42 0.59 -14.77
C LYS A 45 -19.91 0.56 -15.02
N GLY A 46 -19.35 -0.60 -15.28
CA GLY A 46 -17.94 -0.75 -15.61
C GLY A 46 -17.36 -2.10 -15.19
N ASN A 47 -16.08 -2.27 -15.46
CA ASN A 47 -15.34 -3.47 -15.10
C ASN A 47 -14.53 -3.17 -13.84
N PHE A 48 -14.84 -3.85 -12.74
CA PHE A 48 -14.18 -3.67 -11.46
C PHE A 48 -13.59 -4.99 -10.98
N LEU A 49 -12.34 -4.95 -10.55
CA LEU A 49 -11.72 -5.95 -9.71
C LEU A 49 -11.63 -5.38 -8.30
N VAL A 50 -12.27 -6.01 -7.33
CA VAL A 50 -12.06 -5.70 -5.92
C VAL A 50 -11.32 -6.86 -5.30
N ALA A 51 -10.07 -6.65 -4.92
CA ALA A 51 -9.24 -7.67 -4.32
C ALA A 51 -9.16 -7.51 -2.81
N THR A 52 -9.16 -8.64 -2.09
CA THR A 52 -8.99 -8.66 -0.64
C THR A 52 -8.16 -9.88 -0.26
N GLY A 53 -7.43 -9.79 0.86
CA GLY A 53 -6.72 -10.92 1.43
C GLY A 53 -7.66 -11.90 2.12
N ARG A 54 -7.18 -13.13 2.30
CA ARG A 54 -7.89 -14.20 2.99
C ARG A 54 -7.84 -14.07 4.51
N ASN A 55 -6.86 -13.33 5.02
CA ASN A 55 -6.65 -13.16 6.45
C ASN A 55 -7.60 -12.12 7.06
N ARG A 56 -7.69 -12.13 8.38
CA ARG A 56 -8.37 -11.08 9.12
C ARG A 56 -7.52 -9.82 9.09
N TRP A 57 -8.09 -8.73 8.61
CA TRP A 57 -7.46 -7.42 8.65
C TRP A 57 -8.05 -6.57 9.76
N PRO A 58 -7.22 -5.84 10.52
CA PRO A 58 -7.72 -4.94 11.55
C PRO A 58 -8.45 -3.75 10.91
N VAL A 59 -9.40 -3.18 11.66
CA VAL A 59 -9.98 -1.88 11.31
C VAL A 59 -8.90 -0.81 11.48
N ILE A 60 -8.68 -0.01 10.44
CA ILE A 60 -7.72 1.08 10.48
C ILE A 60 -8.25 2.22 11.33
N SER A 61 -7.51 2.57 12.37
CA SER A 61 -7.82 3.69 13.24
C SER A 61 -7.15 4.98 12.77
N GLY A 62 -7.92 6.05 12.77
CA GLY A 62 -7.43 7.41 12.60
C GLY A 62 -6.59 7.88 13.82
N LYS A 63 -6.08 9.11 13.74
CA LYS A 63 -5.29 9.74 14.81
C LYS A 63 -6.08 9.94 16.10
N ASP A 64 -7.39 10.01 16.02
CA ASP A 64 -8.34 10.17 17.13
C ASP A 64 -8.76 8.81 17.76
N GLY A 65 -8.20 7.70 17.29
CA GLY A 65 -8.52 6.35 17.74
C GLY A 65 -9.82 5.78 17.20
N LYS A 66 -10.60 6.55 16.41
CA LYS A 66 -11.82 6.08 15.78
C LYS A 66 -11.50 5.39 14.44
N PRO A 67 -12.43 4.55 13.91
CA PRO A 67 -12.26 3.99 12.58
C PRO A 67 -12.08 5.09 11.53
N HIS A 68 -10.97 5.04 10.78
CA HIS A 68 -10.68 6.03 9.73
C HIS A 68 -11.74 5.97 8.62
N TYR A 69 -12.13 4.77 8.23
CA TYR A 69 -13.17 4.52 7.22
C TYR A 69 -14.55 4.33 7.84
N GLY A 70 -14.89 5.13 8.88
CA GLY A 70 -16.16 5.11 9.59
C GLY A 70 -17.35 5.58 8.73
N GLU A 71 -18.48 5.85 9.38
CA GLU A 71 -19.73 6.18 8.69
C GLU A 71 -19.64 7.44 7.81
N GLY A 72 -18.84 8.42 8.19
CA GLY A 72 -18.63 9.66 7.43
C GLY A 72 -17.65 9.56 6.27
N TYR A 73 -16.95 8.44 6.09
CA TYR A 73 -16.01 8.26 4.97
C TYR A 73 -16.78 7.96 3.68
N LEU A 74 -16.47 8.72 2.65
CA LEU A 74 -16.98 8.52 1.29
C LEU A 74 -15.82 8.06 0.40
N PHE A 75 -15.94 6.85 -0.12
CA PHE A 75 -14.97 6.34 -1.10
C PHE A 75 -15.14 7.08 -2.43
N ASP A 76 -14.04 7.54 -3.00
CA ASP A 76 -13.98 8.14 -4.32
C ASP A 76 -12.85 7.50 -5.13
N TYR A 77 -13.17 7.03 -6.34
CA TYR A 77 -12.21 6.31 -7.17
C TYR A 77 -11.07 7.21 -7.63
N GLY A 78 -9.86 6.78 -7.33
CA GLY A 78 -8.63 7.51 -7.68
C GLY A 78 -8.07 8.34 -6.54
N LYS A 79 -8.79 8.47 -5.41
CA LYS A 79 -8.29 9.16 -4.22
C LYS A 79 -7.40 8.25 -3.37
N MET A 80 -6.41 8.87 -2.76
CA MET A 80 -5.49 8.26 -1.81
C MET A 80 -5.71 8.88 -0.42
N ASP A 81 -5.52 8.08 0.64
CA ASP A 81 -5.73 8.53 2.02
C ASP A 81 -4.38 8.66 2.75
N VAL A 82 -4.09 9.82 3.33
CA VAL A 82 -2.94 10.02 4.22
C VAL A 82 -3.32 9.60 5.63
N LEU A 83 -2.89 8.42 6.05
CA LEU A 83 -3.23 7.83 7.35
C LEU A 83 -2.32 8.27 8.48
N ARG A 84 -1.05 8.55 8.18
CA ARG A 84 -0.05 9.12 9.09
C ARG A 84 0.73 10.21 8.37
N ASP A 85 1.02 11.30 9.07
CA ASP A 85 1.90 12.34 8.53
C ASP A 85 3.36 11.96 8.71
N GLY A 86 4.22 12.49 7.84
CA GLY A 86 5.66 12.33 7.91
C GLY A 86 6.38 13.53 7.28
N THR A 87 7.59 13.80 7.74
CA THR A 87 8.44 14.87 7.24
C THR A 87 9.65 14.40 6.49
N ASP A 88 10.07 13.15 6.69
CA ASP A 88 11.27 12.60 6.07
C ASP A 88 10.94 11.84 4.79
N GLY A 89 9.84 11.08 4.80
CA GLY A 89 9.43 10.30 3.65
C GLY A 89 7.97 9.86 3.71
N ALA A 90 7.57 9.06 2.72
CA ALA A 90 6.24 8.45 2.64
C ALA A 90 6.32 6.97 2.25
N ILE A 91 5.55 6.13 2.93
CA ILE A 91 5.28 4.74 2.56
C ILE A 91 3.94 4.70 1.84
N ILE A 92 3.96 4.41 0.55
CA ILE A 92 2.77 4.23 -0.28
C ILE A 92 2.46 2.74 -0.33
N THR A 93 1.25 2.38 0.05
CA THR A 93 0.83 0.99 0.20
C THR A 93 -0.67 0.85 -0.02
N TYR A 94 -1.21 -0.36 0.05
CA TYR A 94 -2.64 -0.64 -0.10
C TYR A 94 -3.00 -1.99 0.55
N GLY A 95 -4.28 -2.28 0.68
CA GLY A 95 -4.75 -3.58 1.12
C GLY A 95 -4.22 -3.98 2.52
N GLY A 96 -3.91 -5.26 2.70
CA GLY A 96 -3.47 -5.81 3.99
C GLY A 96 -2.15 -5.27 4.51
N THR A 97 -1.31 -4.69 3.64
CA THR A 97 -0.03 -4.10 4.05
C THR A 97 -0.17 -2.73 4.73
N VAL A 98 -1.34 -2.09 4.65
CA VAL A 98 -1.58 -0.78 5.28
C VAL A 98 -1.41 -0.83 6.80
N SER A 99 -1.97 -1.84 7.47
CA SER A 99 -1.82 -1.98 8.92
C SER A 99 -0.37 -2.15 9.34
N ARG A 100 0.40 -2.94 8.57
CA ARG A 100 1.84 -3.12 8.79
C ARG A 100 2.62 -1.84 8.52
N ALA A 101 2.27 -1.09 7.47
CA ALA A 101 2.92 0.20 7.17
C ALA A 101 2.70 1.22 8.29
N ILE A 102 1.55 1.22 8.93
CA ILE A 102 1.29 2.05 10.11
C ILE A 102 2.22 1.64 11.26
N GLU A 103 2.33 0.35 11.54
CA GLU A 103 3.22 -0.16 12.58
C GLU A 103 4.70 0.14 12.28
N ILE A 104 5.12 -0.02 11.02
CA ILE A 104 6.47 0.37 10.56
C ILE A 104 6.72 1.86 10.82
N SER A 105 5.78 2.73 10.44
CA SER A 105 5.89 4.18 10.64
C SER A 105 6.02 4.55 12.12
N GLU A 106 5.22 3.93 13.00
CA GLU A 106 5.29 4.19 14.45
C GLU A 106 6.63 3.69 15.04
N ASN A 107 7.14 2.53 14.61
CA ASN A 107 8.45 2.03 15.03
C ASN A 107 9.61 2.91 14.55
N LEU A 108 9.52 3.45 13.33
CA LEU A 108 10.50 4.40 12.79
C LEU A 108 10.46 5.73 13.55
N LYS A 109 9.26 6.22 13.87
CA LYS A 109 9.07 7.44 14.66
C LYS A 109 9.72 7.34 16.04
N ALA A 110 9.65 6.19 16.72
CA ALA A 110 10.34 5.95 17.97
C ALA A 110 11.88 6.02 17.85
N LYS A 111 12.40 5.95 16.61
CA LYS A 111 13.82 6.05 16.26
C LYS A 111 14.18 7.39 15.59
N GLY A 112 13.25 8.36 15.61
CA GLY A 112 13.47 9.71 15.09
C GLY A 112 13.28 9.83 13.57
N VAL A 113 12.71 8.85 12.88
CA VAL A 113 12.42 8.88 11.44
C VAL A 113 10.90 8.98 11.21
N PHE A 114 10.46 10.05 10.57
CA PHE A 114 9.03 10.40 10.43
C PHE A 114 8.55 10.10 9.00
N MET A 115 7.98 8.89 8.80
CA MET A 115 7.43 8.45 7.53
C MET A 115 5.91 8.62 7.50
N ALA A 116 5.40 9.32 6.49
CA ALA A 116 3.97 9.31 6.19
C ALA A 116 3.52 7.90 5.76
N VAL A 117 2.26 7.57 6.03
CA VAL A 117 1.62 6.35 5.48
C VAL A 117 0.48 6.77 4.58
N VAL A 118 0.56 6.36 3.33
CA VAL A 118 -0.41 6.69 2.28
C VAL A 118 -1.05 5.42 1.75
N ASN A 119 -2.36 5.28 1.94
CA ASN A 119 -3.14 4.21 1.34
C ASN A 119 -3.55 4.58 -0.08
N MET A 120 -3.22 3.73 -1.05
CA MET A 120 -3.54 3.87 -2.48
C MET A 120 -4.50 2.74 -2.91
N PRO A 121 -5.78 2.77 -2.52
CA PRO A 121 -6.70 1.66 -2.80
C PRO A 121 -6.96 1.45 -4.29
N CYS A 122 -6.90 2.52 -5.09
CA CYS A 122 -7.05 2.46 -6.55
C CYS A 122 -5.67 2.30 -7.21
N VAL A 123 -5.17 1.07 -7.22
CA VAL A 123 -3.78 0.74 -7.57
C VAL A 123 -3.32 1.11 -9.00
N ASN A 124 -4.25 1.54 -9.85
CA ASN A 124 -3.97 1.96 -11.22
C ASN A 124 -3.99 3.48 -11.43
N VAL A 125 -4.38 4.26 -10.42
CA VAL A 125 -4.65 5.70 -10.54
C VAL A 125 -3.88 6.49 -9.51
N ILE A 126 -3.22 7.54 -9.97
CA ILE A 126 -2.47 8.48 -9.11
C ILE A 126 -3.40 9.60 -8.64
N ASP A 127 -3.45 9.86 -7.35
CA ASP A 127 -4.02 11.07 -6.78
C ASP A 127 -2.97 12.19 -6.80
N GLU A 128 -3.11 13.11 -7.75
CA GLU A 128 -2.17 14.24 -7.92
C GLU A 128 -2.10 15.13 -6.68
N ASP A 129 -3.19 15.31 -5.94
CA ASP A 129 -3.26 16.18 -4.77
C ASP A 129 -2.39 15.62 -3.63
N VAL A 130 -2.47 14.30 -3.37
CA VAL A 130 -1.67 13.62 -2.36
C VAL A 130 -0.23 13.51 -2.81
N MET A 131 0.01 13.09 -4.06
CA MET A 131 1.36 12.92 -4.57
C MET A 131 2.13 14.23 -4.59
N THR A 132 1.50 15.34 -4.95
CA THR A 132 2.16 16.67 -4.94
C THR A 132 2.65 17.04 -3.54
N LYS A 133 1.90 16.69 -2.49
CA LYS A 133 2.30 16.97 -1.10
C LYS A 133 3.54 16.17 -0.68
N ILE A 134 3.69 14.94 -1.17
CA ILE A 134 4.80 14.06 -0.78
C ILE A 134 6.03 14.18 -1.70
N LEU A 135 5.92 14.85 -2.85
CA LEU A 135 7.07 15.08 -3.76
C LEU A 135 8.22 15.88 -3.14
N GLY A 136 7.96 16.66 -2.09
CA GLY A 136 8.97 17.40 -1.34
C GLY A 136 9.73 16.58 -0.31
N LEU A 137 9.32 15.36 -0.03
CA LEU A 137 9.96 14.49 0.96
C LEU A 137 11.22 13.84 0.40
N SER A 138 12.18 13.54 1.28
CA SER A 138 13.48 12.94 0.90
C SER A 138 13.36 11.48 0.45
N TYR A 139 12.35 10.78 0.96
CA TYR A 139 12.18 9.34 0.72
C TYR A 139 10.76 9.01 0.27
N ILE A 140 10.62 8.24 -0.79
CA ILE A 140 9.36 7.60 -1.18
C ILE A 140 9.60 6.09 -1.22
N VAL A 141 8.71 5.35 -0.59
CA VAL A 141 8.77 3.89 -0.47
C VAL A 141 7.46 3.32 -0.98
N THR A 142 7.50 2.33 -1.84
CA THR A 142 6.35 1.48 -2.14
C THR A 142 6.47 0.18 -1.35
N TYR A 143 5.37 -0.23 -0.71
CA TYR A 143 5.32 -1.43 0.11
C TYR A 143 4.07 -2.24 -0.20
N GLU A 144 4.24 -3.47 -0.69
CA GLU A 144 3.15 -4.29 -1.19
C GLU A 144 3.41 -5.80 -1.02
N ASP A 145 2.37 -6.58 -0.78
CA ASP A 145 2.42 -8.05 -0.79
C ASP A 145 2.06 -8.60 -2.18
N HIS A 146 2.61 -7.98 -3.19
CA HIS A 146 2.38 -8.25 -4.61
C HIS A 146 3.73 -8.23 -5.34
N ASN A 147 3.76 -8.77 -6.55
CA ASN A 147 4.93 -8.73 -7.41
C ASN A 147 5.37 -7.27 -7.62
N VAL A 148 6.56 -6.94 -7.11
CA VAL A 148 7.12 -5.58 -7.14
C VAL A 148 7.27 -5.01 -8.57
N TYR A 149 7.38 -5.88 -9.57
CA TYR A 149 7.53 -5.47 -10.97
C TYR A 149 6.20 -5.16 -11.66
N THR A 150 5.08 -5.61 -11.12
CA THR A 150 3.75 -5.46 -11.73
C THR A 150 2.73 -4.75 -10.84
N GLY A 151 3.06 -4.51 -9.58
CA GLY A 151 2.22 -3.81 -8.59
C GLY A 151 2.21 -2.28 -8.74
N ILE A 152 2.17 -1.57 -7.60
CA ILE A 152 2.17 -0.10 -7.58
C ILE A 152 3.56 0.50 -7.82
N ALA A 153 4.64 -0.23 -7.54
CA ALA A 153 6.00 0.28 -7.68
C ALA A 153 6.28 0.88 -9.08
N PRO A 154 6.00 0.22 -10.22
CA PRO A 154 6.22 0.82 -11.54
C PRO A 154 5.30 2.02 -11.82
N VAL A 155 4.09 2.07 -11.24
CA VAL A 155 3.17 3.21 -11.39
C VAL A 155 3.75 4.44 -10.72
N ILE A 156 4.16 4.30 -9.47
CA ILE A 156 4.78 5.36 -8.68
C ILE A 156 6.11 5.80 -9.31
N THR A 157 6.97 4.85 -9.69
CA THR A 157 8.25 5.14 -10.35
C THR A 157 8.06 5.98 -11.62
N SER A 158 7.13 5.59 -12.49
CA SER A 158 6.83 6.32 -13.72
C SER A 158 6.34 7.74 -13.44
N TYR A 159 5.50 7.90 -12.42
CA TYR A 159 5.03 9.21 -11.99
C TYR A 159 6.17 10.09 -11.47
N LEU A 160 7.00 9.57 -10.57
CA LEU A 160 8.11 10.29 -9.96
C LEU A 160 9.15 10.74 -11.01
N LEU A 161 9.42 9.90 -12.01
CA LEU A 161 10.30 10.26 -13.14
C LEU A 161 9.73 11.44 -13.94
N LYS A 162 8.43 11.42 -14.26
CA LYS A 162 7.76 12.53 -14.96
C LYS A 162 7.80 13.84 -14.16
N LYS A 163 7.69 13.75 -12.84
CA LYS A 163 7.77 14.92 -11.94
C LYS A 163 9.21 15.33 -11.60
N ARG A 164 10.23 14.62 -12.12
CA ARG A 164 11.66 14.87 -11.85
C ARG A 164 11.98 14.84 -10.35
N TYR A 165 11.37 13.90 -9.63
CA TYR A 165 11.65 13.69 -8.21
C TYR A 165 13.13 13.50 -7.97
N ARG A 166 13.69 14.12 -6.91
CA ARG A 166 15.12 14.13 -6.59
C ARG A 166 15.48 13.33 -5.34
N GLY A 167 14.49 12.90 -4.57
CA GLY A 167 14.69 12.05 -3.39
C GLY A 167 14.98 10.60 -3.76
N LYS A 168 15.10 9.76 -2.76
CA LYS A 168 15.28 8.32 -2.93
C LYS A 168 13.94 7.62 -3.09
N LEU A 169 13.86 6.69 -4.02
CA LEU A 169 12.77 5.74 -4.16
C LEU A 169 13.28 4.33 -3.85
N GLU A 170 12.57 3.63 -2.98
CA GLU A 170 12.79 2.21 -2.70
C GLU A 170 11.47 1.46 -2.84
N SER A 171 11.51 0.22 -3.31
CA SER A 171 10.31 -0.58 -3.56
C SER A 171 10.44 -1.95 -2.92
N PHE A 172 9.48 -2.28 -2.07
CA PHE A 172 9.38 -3.56 -1.36
C PHE A 172 8.13 -4.30 -1.80
N GLY A 173 8.33 -5.53 -2.22
CA GLY A 173 7.28 -6.43 -2.68
C GLY A 173 7.85 -7.80 -2.96
N THR A 174 6.98 -8.76 -3.30
CA THR A 174 7.42 -10.12 -3.62
C THR A 174 8.17 -10.12 -4.96
N LYS A 175 9.14 -11.01 -5.08
CA LYS A 175 9.94 -11.20 -6.32
C LYS A 175 9.69 -12.55 -6.96
N ASP A 176 9.02 -13.43 -6.23
CA ASP A 176 8.63 -14.77 -6.67
C ASP A 176 7.34 -15.18 -5.93
N TYR A 177 6.82 -16.34 -6.24
CA TYR A 177 5.69 -16.92 -5.50
C TYR A 177 6.10 -17.29 -4.07
N GLY A 178 5.25 -16.90 -3.12
CA GLY A 178 5.53 -17.09 -1.70
C GLY A 178 5.51 -18.54 -1.24
N ALA A 179 6.13 -18.78 -0.09
CA ALA A 179 6.08 -20.06 0.61
C ALA A 179 4.69 -20.36 1.19
N SER A 180 4.47 -21.60 1.62
CA SER A 180 3.34 -21.99 2.48
C SER A 180 3.74 -21.80 3.95
N GLY A 181 2.83 -21.31 4.78
CA GLY A 181 3.07 -21.11 6.21
C GLY A 181 2.13 -20.07 6.79
N ASP A 182 2.23 -19.82 8.09
CA ASP A 182 1.48 -18.75 8.70
C ASP A 182 1.85 -17.40 8.05
N THR A 183 0.88 -16.50 8.00
CA THR A 183 1.05 -15.21 7.29
C THR A 183 2.28 -14.45 7.73
N ASP A 184 2.53 -14.38 9.05
CA ASP A 184 3.67 -13.62 9.57
C ASP A 184 5.01 -14.29 9.21
N ASP A 185 5.06 -15.62 9.13
CA ASP A 185 6.24 -16.34 8.68
C ASP A 185 6.51 -16.11 7.20
N VAL A 186 5.46 -16.11 6.36
CA VAL A 186 5.59 -15.81 4.93
C VAL A 186 6.10 -14.39 4.72
N TYR A 187 5.54 -13.40 5.44
CA TYR A 187 6.06 -12.02 5.37
C TYR A 187 7.52 -11.91 5.82
N ARG A 188 7.92 -12.68 6.85
CA ARG A 188 9.32 -12.70 7.33
C ARG A 188 10.27 -13.33 6.30
N ILE A 189 9.87 -14.42 5.67
CA ILE A 189 10.65 -15.07 4.60
C ILE A 189 10.87 -14.12 3.42
N GLU A 190 9.85 -13.34 3.06
CA GLU A 190 9.91 -12.35 1.99
C GLU A 190 10.63 -11.03 2.40
N GLY A 191 10.98 -10.88 3.69
CA GLY A 191 11.55 -9.63 4.22
C GLY A 191 10.57 -8.46 4.24
N LEU A 192 9.28 -8.77 4.24
CA LEU A 192 8.18 -7.80 4.22
C LEU A 192 7.50 -7.65 5.59
N ASP A 193 7.99 -8.33 6.62
CA ASP A 193 7.52 -8.15 8.00
C ASP A 193 7.97 -6.79 8.56
N VAL A 194 7.33 -6.38 9.67
CA VAL A 194 7.55 -5.05 10.27
C VAL A 194 9.02 -4.84 10.67
N GLU A 195 9.65 -5.84 11.29
CA GLU A 195 11.04 -5.73 11.78
C GLU A 195 12.02 -5.59 10.62
N SER A 196 11.90 -6.44 9.60
CA SER A 196 12.72 -6.39 8.38
C SER A 196 12.59 -5.06 7.66
N MET A 197 11.35 -4.56 7.52
CA MET A 197 11.07 -3.27 6.89
C MET A 197 11.65 -2.09 7.67
N VAL A 198 11.48 -2.07 9.00
CA VAL A 198 12.09 -1.02 9.85
C VAL A 198 13.61 -1.02 9.69
N GLY A 199 14.24 -2.19 9.75
CA GLY A 199 15.69 -2.32 9.55
C GLY A 199 16.16 -1.84 8.17
N ALA A 200 15.42 -2.16 7.11
CA ALA A 200 15.74 -1.72 5.75
C ALA A 200 15.61 -0.20 5.60
N LEU A 201 14.54 0.39 6.13
CA LEU A 201 14.29 1.83 6.02
C LEU A 201 15.26 2.66 6.86
N LEU A 202 15.69 2.20 8.04
CA LEU A 202 16.76 2.86 8.80
C LEU A 202 18.07 2.88 8.00
N LYS A 203 18.47 1.76 7.41
CA LYS A 203 19.67 1.72 6.54
C LYS A 203 19.56 2.64 5.32
N MET A 204 18.35 2.85 4.80
CA MET A 204 18.12 3.78 3.69
C MET A 204 18.36 5.23 4.12
N VAL A 205 17.93 5.60 5.34
CA VAL A 205 18.06 6.95 5.90
C VAL A 205 19.49 7.25 6.32
N GLU A 206 20.22 6.29 6.91
CA GLU A 206 21.60 6.45 7.38
C GLU A 206 22.62 6.68 6.25
N LYS A 207 22.29 6.36 4.99
CA LYS A 207 23.17 6.50 3.83
C LYS A 207 23.16 7.89 3.18
N LEU A 208 22.69 8.91 3.89
CA LEU A 208 22.78 10.32 3.50
C LEU A 208 23.80 11.06 4.37
#